data_f72fc8e306841eb33a9661347cfb2fb0
#
_entry.id   f72fc8e306841eb33a9661347cfb2fb0
#
_cell.length_a   1.000
_cell.length_b   1.000
_cell.length_c   1.000
_cell.angle_alpha   90.00
_cell.angle_beta   90.00
_cell.angle_gamma   90.00
#
_symmetry.space_group_name_H-M   'P 1'
#
loop_
_entity.id
_entity.type
_entity.pdbx_description
1 polymer ?
#
loop_
_entity_poly.entity_id
_entity_poly.type
_entity_poly.pdbx_seq_one_letter_code
_entity_poly.pdbx_strand_id
1 'polypeptide(L)'
;MPRSGLRMTPAFGGTAERLQLDLGGHRLGVILERSGPRSAPLWLLLPALSTVSSRGEWKPMAKAVGDQRHLVSFDWPGFGESDRPAITYDASFLRSALRAVLTYLRTTHPGRITVVAAGHSASIALGLAGEWSARWQSLVAVAPTWRGPLPTMTGWPPQQFSWLQQVIAAPLIGPALYRLNTSRAVLKLMLRRHVWLDPDLLTPQRIREQQQLARRPGARFASVAFVSGGLDPAVDRAWWLQQARLLQCPLQLVVAAQAPPRSRSEMEALSAAADQVSVVPGRLGLHQEFGALLARQLLENVAAID
;
A
#
# COMPACT_ATOMS: atom_id res chain seq x y z
N MET A 1 8.41 29.11 17.36
CA MET A 1 7.74 29.49 16.11
C MET A 1 7.78 28.30 15.19
N PRO A 2 6.65 27.72 14.74
CA PRO A 2 6.66 26.63 13.79
C PRO A 2 7.17 27.18 12.44
N ARG A 3 8.22 26.57 11.90
CA ARG A 3 8.74 26.89 10.57
C ARG A 3 7.61 26.64 9.56
N SER A 4 7.31 27.67 8.75
CA SER A 4 6.35 27.62 7.65
C SER A 4 6.56 26.35 6.82
N GLY A 5 5.61 25.42 6.92
CA GLY A 5 5.69 24.16 6.19
C GLY A 5 5.68 24.43 4.70
N LEU A 6 6.68 23.91 3.99
CA LEU A 6 6.62 23.74 2.56
C LEU A 6 5.25 23.12 2.22
N ARG A 7 4.42 23.84 1.48
CA ARG A 7 3.15 23.28 0.99
C ARG A 7 3.50 22.09 0.08
N MET A 8 3.19 20.90 0.59
CA MET A 8 3.34 19.66 -0.18
C MET A 8 2.27 19.62 -1.27
N THR A 9 2.62 19.09 -2.43
CA THR A 9 1.65 18.96 -3.53
C THR A 9 0.68 17.83 -3.22
N PRO A 10 -0.65 18.09 -3.22
CA PRO A 10 -1.64 17.02 -3.07
C PRO A 10 -1.52 15.99 -4.21
N ALA A 11 -1.62 14.72 -3.87
CA ALA A 11 -1.54 13.63 -4.84
C ALA A 11 -2.93 13.12 -5.27
N PHE A 12 -3.93 13.21 -4.39
CA PHE A 12 -5.31 12.80 -4.70
C PHE A 12 -6.39 13.88 -4.46
N GLY A 13 -5.95 15.14 -4.30
CA GLY A 13 -6.87 16.29 -4.29
C GLY A 13 -7.19 16.86 -2.92
N GLY A 14 -6.44 16.47 -1.89
CA GLY A 14 -6.61 16.94 -0.53
C GLY A 14 -5.60 17.99 -0.08
N THR A 15 -5.31 17.98 1.22
CA THR A 15 -4.24 18.77 1.85
C THR A 15 -3.17 17.83 2.36
N ALA A 16 -1.94 18.01 1.89
CA ALA A 16 -0.79 17.18 2.30
C ALA A 16 0.01 17.88 3.41
N GLU A 17 0.44 17.10 4.38
CA GLU A 17 1.26 17.51 5.51
C GLU A 17 2.41 16.51 5.74
N ARG A 18 3.48 16.98 6.40
CA ARG A 18 4.61 16.13 6.79
C ARG A 18 4.49 15.79 8.27
N LEU A 19 4.21 14.54 8.57
CA LEU A 19 4.16 14.00 9.91
C LEU A 19 5.54 13.44 10.30
N GLN A 20 6.07 13.86 11.44
CA GLN A 20 7.31 13.32 12.00
C GLN A 20 6.99 12.08 12.85
N LEU A 21 7.61 10.96 12.51
CA LEU A 21 7.47 9.70 13.25
C LEU A 21 8.84 9.24 13.76
N ASP A 22 8.87 8.73 14.99
CA ASP A 22 10.03 8.08 15.56
C ASP A 22 9.88 6.56 15.36
N LEU A 23 10.68 5.99 14.44
CA LEU A 23 10.58 4.60 14.01
C LEU A 23 11.94 3.92 14.10
N GLY A 24 12.07 2.91 14.96
CA GLY A 24 13.31 2.14 15.11
C GLY A 24 14.55 2.99 15.40
N GLY A 25 14.41 4.04 16.20
CA GLY A 25 15.50 4.99 16.51
C GLY A 25 15.76 6.04 15.42
N HIS A 26 14.97 6.07 14.35
CA HIS A 26 15.07 7.06 13.27
C HIS A 26 13.88 8.03 13.31
N ARG A 27 14.17 9.32 13.27
CA ARG A 27 13.14 10.35 13.10
C ARG A 27 12.89 10.60 11.63
N LEU A 28 11.71 10.18 11.13
CA LEU A 28 11.36 10.18 9.72
C LEU A 28 10.14 11.02 9.43
N GLY A 29 10.18 11.79 8.34
CA GLY A 29 9.04 12.50 7.81
C GLY A 29 8.22 11.60 6.90
N VAL A 30 6.97 11.40 7.26
CA VAL A 30 5.97 10.69 6.45
C VAL A 30 5.01 11.72 5.87
N ILE A 31 4.73 11.62 4.58
CA ILE A 31 3.78 12.52 3.93
C ILE A 31 2.39 11.91 4.01
N LEU A 32 1.51 12.63 4.69
CA LEU A 32 0.12 12.29 4.90
C LEU A 32 -0.76 13.30 4.16
N GLU A 33 -1.82 12.85 3.53
CA GLU A 33 -2.79 13.68 2.81
C GLU A 33 -4.20 13.38 3.30
N ARG A 34 -5.02 14.44 3.41
CA ARG A 34 -6.42 14.38 3.86
C ARG A 34 -7.31 15.01 2.81
N SER A 35 -8.48 14.42 2.57
CA SER A 35 -9.51 14.96 1.67
C SER A 35 -10.91 14.69 2.24
N GLY A 36 -11.90 15.46 1.82
CA GLY A 36 -13.27 15.38 2.31
C GLY A 36 -13.50 16.00 3.70
N PRO A 37 -14.76 16.11 4.13
CA PRO A 37 -15.15 16.75 5.38
C PRO A 37 -14.65 15.95 6.60
N ARG A 38 -14.08 16.65 7.60
CA ARG A 38 -13.61 16.00 8.84
C ARG A 38 -14.73 15.39 9.68
N SER A 39 -15.96 15.81 9.48
CA SER A 39 -17.16 15.27 10.15
C SER A 39 -17.66 13.97 9.54
N ALA A 40 -17.24 13.63 8.32
CA ALA A 40 -17.62 12.38 7.67
C ALA A 40 -16.82 11.17 8.24
N PRO A 41 -17.36 9.94 8.13
CA PRO A 41 -16.66 8.73 8.56
C PRO A 41 -15.27 8.60 7.90
N LEU A 42 -14.27 8.25 8.70
CA LEU A 42 -12.87 8.19 8.25
C LEU A 42 -12.56 6.88 7.52
N TRP A 43 -12.00 7.00 6.32
CA TRP A 43 -11.34 5.93 5.61
C TRP A 43 -9.82 6.17 5.55
N LEU A 44 -9.05 5.26 6.14
CA LEU A 44 -7.59 5.23 6.01
C LEU A 44 -7.21 4.39 4.81
N LEU A 45 -6.66 5.02 3.78
CA LEU A 45 -6.30 4.40 2.50
C LEU A 45 -4.80 4.07 2.50
N LEU A 46 -4.46 2.79 2.48
CA LEU A 46 -3.08 2.31 2.47
C LEU A 46 -2.65 1.95 1.04
N PRO A 47 -1.72 2.71 0.42
CA PRO A 47 -1.23 2.43 -0.94
C PRO A 47 -0.57 1.06 -1.00
N ALA A 48 -0.68 0.40 -2.15
CA ALA A 48 0.00 -0.86 -2.38
C ALA A 48 1.53 -0.67 -2.28
N LEU A 49 2.21 -1.55 -1.56
CA LEU A 49 3.67 -1.54 -1.55
C LEU A 49 4.18 -2.05 -2.89
N SER A 50 4.96 -1.21 -3.56
CA SER A 50 5.59 -1.49 -4.85
C SER A 50 6.71 -0.49 -5.11
N THR A 51 7.55 -0.75 -6.11
CA THR A 51 8.63 0.18 -6.51
C THR A 51 8.13 1.59 -6.86
N VAL A 52 6.87 1.71 -7.23
CA VAL A 52 6.21 2.96 -7.67
C VAL A 52 5.07 3.39 -6.75
N SER A 53 5.01 2.85 -5.55
CA SER A 53 3.94 3.11 -4.58
C SER A 53 3.89 4.56 -4.13
N SER A 54 2.69 5.12 -4.06
CA SER A 54 2.40 6.41 -3.43
C SER A 54 0.93 6.55 -3.08
N ARG A 55 0.61 7.48 -2.19
CA ARG A 55 -0.77 7.85 -1.85
C ARG A 55 -1.61 8.29 -3.06
N GLY A 56 -0.94 8.75 -4.14
CA GLY A 56 -1.60 9.12 -5.39
C GLY A 56 -2.33 7.99 -6.11
N GLU A 57 -2.06 6.73 -5.74
CA GLU A 57 -2.79 5.57 -6.24
C GLU A 57 -4.31 5.66 -5.96
N TRP A 58 -4.70 6.36 -4.91
CA TRP A 58 -6.08 6.50 -4.48
C TRP A 58 -6.86 7.65 -5.16
N LYS A 59 -6.22 8.40 -6.07
CA LYS A 59 -6.84 9.54 -6.75
C LYS A 59 -8.19 9.22 -7.44
N PRO A 60 -8.33 8.10 -8.19
CA PRO A 60 -9.61 7.77 -8.83
C PRO A 60 -10.72 7.47 -7.81
N MET A 61 -10.37 6.79 -6.72
CA MET A 61 -11.30 6.49 -5.64
C MET A 61 -11.70 7.76 -4.88
N ALA A 62 -10.74 8.61 -4.52
CA ALA A 62 -11.00 9.86 -3.80
C ALA A 62 -11.94 10.79 -4.58
N LYS A 63 -11.73 10.89 -5.91
CA LYS A 63 -12.63 11.65 -6.78
C LYS A 63 -14.07 11.12 -6.79
N ALA A 64 -14.25 9.80 -6.72
CA ALA A 64 -15.56 9.17 -6.75
C ALA A 64 -16.30 9.23 -5.39
N VAL A 65 -15.55 9.15 -4.30
CA VAL A 65 -16.09 9.26 -2.93
C VAL A 65 -16.55 10.68 -2.63
N GLY A 66 -15.82 11.70 -3.14
CA GLY A 66 -16.15 13.12 -2.91
C GLY A 66 -16.21 13.45 -1.42
N ASP A 67 -17.28 14.15 -1.02
CA ASP A 67 -17.48 14.60 0.36
C ASP A 67 -18.20 13.60 1.26
N GLN A 68 -18.46 12.37 0.79
CA GLN A 68 -19.16 11.36 1.58
C GLN A 68 -18.30 10.74 2.69
N ARG A 69 -16.97 10.84 2.57
CA ARG A 69 -16.01 10.28 3.55
C ARG A 69 -14.87 11.26 3.80
N HIS A 70 -14.33 11.20 5.02
CA HIS A 70 -13.05 11.79 5.31
C HIS A 70 -11.95 10.81 4.92
N LEU A 71 -11.19 11.12 3.88
CA LEU A 71 -10.12 10.26 3.37
C LEU A 71 -8.79 10.68 3.95
N VAL A 72 -8.03 9.73 4.44
CA VAL A 72 -6.64 9.91 4.85
C VAL A 72 -5.79 8.86 4.18
N SER A 73 -4.69 9.26 3.57
CA SER A 73 -3.67 8.35 3.05
C SER A 73 -2.28 8.87 3.36
N PHE A 74 -1.28 7.99 3.35
CA PHE A 74 0.11 8.41 3.53
C PHE A 74 1.04 7.60 2.63
N ASP A 75 2.17 8.22 2.30
CA ASP A 75 3.25 7.49 1.65
C ASP A 75 4.03 6.70 2.70
N TRP A 76 4.16 5.39 2.52
CA TRP A 76 4.96 4.55 3.40
C TRP A 76 6.41 5.06 3.51
N PRO A 77 7.07 4.97 4.69
CA PRO A 77 8.51 5.23 4.77
C PRO A 77 9.28 4.39 3.73
N GLY A 78 10.17 5.04 2.99
CA GLY A 78 10.87 4.42 1.87
C GLY A 78 10.18 4.55 0.50
N PHE A 79 8.93 5.02 0.46
CA PHE A 79 8.11 5.14 -0.75
C PHE A 79 7.54 6.56 -0.93
N GLY A 80 6.92 6.80 -2.06
CA GLY A 80 6.21 8.04 -2.38
C GLY A 80 7.06 9.28 -2.16
N GLU A 81 6.61 10.22 -1.36
CA GLU A 81 7.31 11.45 -0.97
C GLU A 81 7.83 11.43 0.48
N SER A 82 7.61 10.34 1.21
CA SER A 82 8.15 10.11 2.54
C SER A 82 9.67 9.92 2.53
N ASP A 83 10.31 10.04 3.68
CA ASP A 83 11.76 9.85 3.83
C ASP A 83 12.18 8.43 3.44
N ARG A 84 13.39 8.34 2.87
CA ARG A 84 13.96 7.08 2.33
C ARG A 84 15.39 6.88 2.81
N PRO A 85 15.63 6.79 4.11
CA PRO A 85 16.98 6.54 4.62
C PRO A 85 17.52 5.19 4.14
N ALA A 86 18.84 5.07 4.15
CA ALA A 86 19.54 3.83 3.87
C ALA A 86 19.55 2.94 5.13
N ILE A 87 18.41 2.35 5.44
CA ILE A 87 18.19 1.45 6.58
C ILE A 87 17.64 0.11 6.10
N THR A 88 17.56 -0.87 7.00
CA THR A 88 16.84 -2.11 6.75
C THR A 88 15.34 -1.84 6.78
N TYR A 89 14.66 -2.21 5.70
CA TYR A 89 13.20 -2.19 5.60
C TYR A 89 12.68 -3.61 5.72
N ASP A 90 11.81 -3.84 6.70
CA ASP A 90 11.12 -5.10 6.91
C ASP A 90 9.63 -4.88 7.29
N ALA A 91 8.90 -5.97 7.40
CA ALA A 91 7.49 -5.92 7.77
C ALA A 91 7.26 -5.35 9.17
N SER A 92 8.19 -5.55 10.11
CA SER A 92 8.08 -5.03 11.47
C SER A 92 8.21 -3.50 11.49
N PHE A 93 9.15 -2.96 10.69
CA PHE A 93 9.32 -1.53 10.51
C PHE A 93 8.05 -0.89 9.91
N LEU A 94 7.45 -1.51 8.88
CA LEU A 94 6.22 -1.00 8.27
C LEU A 94 5.01 -1.12 9.21
N ARG A 95 4.89 -2.19 9.99
CA ARG A 95 3.87 -2.28 11.05
C ARG A 95 4.04 -1.18 12.10
N SER A 96 5.27 -0.87 12.49
CA SER A 96 5.56 0.22 13.42
C SER A 96 5.17 1.57 12.83
N ALA A 97 5.41 1.80 11.53
CA ALA A 97 4.96 3.01 10.84
C ALA A 97 3.43 3.13 10.81
N LEU A 98 2.72 2.05 10.47
CA LEU A 98 1.25 2.04 10.50
C LEU A 98 0.71 2.27 11.91
N ARG A 99 1.30 1.62 12.93
CA ARG A 99 0.94 1.83 14.34
C ARG A 99 1.09 3.30 14.75
N ALA A 100 2.17 3.96 14.36
CA ALA A 100 2.42 5.37 14.66
C ALA A 100 1.38 6.28 13.96
N VAL A 101 1.04 6.02 12.70
CA VAL A 101 -0.01 6.75 11.98
C VAL A 101 -1.38 6.52 12.63
N LEU A 102 -1.74 5.28 12.97
CA LEU A 102 -2.99 4.97 13.68
C LEU A 102 -3.08 5.66 15.04
N THR A 103 -1.97 5.71 15.79
CA THR A 103 -1.88 6.43 17.06
C THR A 103 -2.10 7.93 16.86
N TYR A 104 -1.48 8.52 15.85
CA TYR A 104 -1.70 9.93 15.50
C TYR A 104 -3.16 10.21 15.10
N LEU A 105 -3.77 9.34 14.26
CA LEU A 105 -5.15 9.51 13.86
C LEU A 105 -6.13 9.46 15.04
N ARG A 106 -5.84 8.67 16.07
CA ARG A 106 -6.66 8.62 17.29
C ARG A 106 -6.74 9.98 18.02
N THR A 107 -5.70 10.80 17.95
CA THR A 107 -5.71 12.15 18.57
C THR A 107 -6.56 13.13 17.78
N THR A 108 -6.75 12.90 16.50
CA THR A 108 -7.46 13.81 15.57
C THR A 108 -8.83 13.28 15.13
N HIS A 109 -9.08 11.98 15.32
CA HIS A 109 -10.32 11.29 14.94
C HIS A 109 -10.62 10.17 15.95
N PRO A 110 -11.45 10.42 16.98
CA PRO A 110 -11.70 9.45 18.06
C PRO A 110 -12.62 8.29 17.65
N GLY A 111 -13.35 8.41 16.55
CA GLY A 111 -14.27 7.38 16.04
C GLY A 111 -13.56 6.14 15.49
N ARG A 112 -14.36 5.11 15.20
CA ARG A 112 -13.87 3.93 14.47
C ARG A 112 -13.53 4.32 13.03
N ILE A 113 -12.57 3.64 12.45
CA ILE A 113 -12.07 3.93 11.09
C ILE A 113 -12.24 2.71 10.19
N THR A 114 -12.56 2.92 8.93
CA THR A 114 -12.43 1.89 7.90
C THR A 114 -11.01 1.94 7.34
N VAL A 115 -10.30 0.81 7.38
CA VAL A 115 -8.97 0.68 6.77
C VAL A 115 -9.14 0.05 5.39
N VAL A 116 -8.80 0.79 4.34
CA VAL A 116 -8.82 0.29 2.95
C VAL A 116 -7.38 0.11 2.50
N ALA A 117 -6.95 -1.14 2.35
CA ALA A 117 -5.56 -1.48 2.12
C ALA A 117 -5.36 -2.24 0.80
N ALA A 118 -4.51 -1.73 -0.09
CA ALA A 118 -4.24 -2.37 -1.37
C ALA A 118 -3.00 -3.27 -1.31
N GLY A 119 -3.05 -4.37 -2.05
CA GLY A 119 -1.91 -5.25 -2.28
C GLY A 119 -1.22 -5.71 -0.99
N HIS A 120 0.07 -5.50 -0.91
CA HIS A 120 0.90 -5.92 0.23
C HIS A 120 0.59 -5.17 1.54
N SER A 121 0.06 -3.95 1.44
CA SER A 121 -0.35 -3.15 2.61
C SER A 121 -1.52 -3.79 3.37
N ALA A 122 -2.39 -4.56 2.70
CA ALA A 122 -3.44 -5.32 3.36
C ALA A 122 -2.85 -6.35 4.34
N SER A 123 -1.76 -7.01 3.95
CA SER A 123 -1.08 -7.98 4.80
C SER A 123 -0.28 -7.33 5.94
N ILE A 124 0.24 -6.12 5.74
CA ILE A 124 0.82 -5.33 6.85
C ILE A 124 -0.28 -4.96 7.86
N ALA A 125 -1.48 -4.54 7.39
CA ALA A 125 -2.62 -4.24 8.26
C ALA A 125 -3.11 -5.48 9.01
N LEU A 126 -3.23 -6.64 8.34
CA LEU A 126 -3.56 -7.92 8.98
C LEU A 126 -2.58 -8.28 10.09
N GLY A 127 -1.30 -7.97 9.94
CA GLY A 127 -0.27 -8.16 10.98
C GLY A 127 -0.49 -7.32 12.25
N LEU A 128 -1.42 -6.37 12.25
CA LEU A 128 -1.86 -5.60 13.41
C LEU A 128 -3.27 -6.01 13.89
N ALA A 129 -3.86 -7.08 13.34
CA ALA A 129 -5.23 -7.48 13.62
C ALA A 129 -5.52 -7.64 15.12
N GLY A 130 -4.69 -8.40 15.83
CA GLY A 130 -4.87 -8.65 17.27
C GLY A 130 -4.70 -7.41 18.15
N GLU A 131 -4.04 -6.37 17.66
CA GLU A 131 -3.74 -5.16 18.45
C GLU A 131 -4.71 -4.01 18.17
N TRP A 132 -5.15 -3.86 16.91
CA TRP A 132 -5.83 -2.65 16.46
C TRP A 132 -7.24 -2.87 15.92
N SER A 133 -7.59 -4.07 15.47
CA SER A 133 -8.83 -4.32 14.73
C SER A 133 -10.11 -4.03 15.51
N ALA A 134 -10.08 -4.13 16.84
CA ALA A 134 -11.23 -3.75 17.69
C ALA A 134 -11.64 -2.26 17.55
N ARG A 135 -10.73 -1.43 17.02
CA ARG A 135 -10.95 0.01 16.78
C ARG A 135 -11.27 0.33 15.34
N TRP A 136 -11.25 -0.65 14.47
CA TRP A 136 -11.64 -0.49 13.08
C TRP A 136 -13.12 -0.75 12.91
N GLN A 137 -13.75 0.02 12.02
CA GLN A 137 -15.10 -0.27 11.56
C GLN A 137 -15.09 -1.51 10.69
N SER A 138 -14.13 -1.57 9.76
CA SER A 138 -13.84 -2.73 8.94
C SER A 138 -12.42 -2.65 8.37
N LEU A 139 -11.89 -3.79 7.91
CA LEU A 139 -10.73 -3.87 7.04
C LEU A 139 -11.18 -4.27 5.64
N VAL A 140 -10.89 -3.43 4.65
CA VAL A 140 -11.10 -3.72 3.22
C VAL A 140 -9.75 -4.09 2.60
N ALA A 141 -9.57 -5.36 2.26
CA ALA A 141 -8.37 -5.89 1.60
C ALA A 141 -8.58 -5.88 0.08
N VAL A 142 -7.91 -4.95 -0.62
CA VAL A 142 -8.06 -4.76 -2.07
C VAL A 142 -6.93 -5.46 -2.81
N ALA A 143 -7.25 -6.49 -3.58
CA ALA A 143 -6.27 -7.32 -4.29
C ALA A 143 -5.06 -7.71 -3.40
N PRO A 144 -5.28 -8.26 -2.19
CA PRO A 144 -4.23 -8.47 -1.21
C PRO A 144 -3.15 -9.42 -1.69
N THR A 145 -1.91 -9.14 -1.30
CA THR A 145 -0.75 -10.02 -1.52
C THR A 145 0.07 -10.06 -0.24
N TRP A 146 0.71 -11.20 0.05
CA TRP A 146 1.55 -11.35 1.24
C TRP A 146 3.00 -11.71 0.92
N ARG A 147 3.29 -12.04 -0.34
CA ARG A 147 4.64 -12.36 -0.84
C ARG A 147 5.08 -11.32 -1.86
N GLY A 148 6.34 -10.91 -1.75
CA GLY A 148 6.98 -10.05 -2.73
C GLY A 148 7.11 -10.69 -4.12
N PRO A 149 7.45 -9.91 -5.15
CA PRO A 149 7.49 -10.37 -6.54
C PRO A 149 8.38 -11.60 -6.76
N LEU A 150 9.63 -11.60 -6.32
CA LEU A 150 10.56 -12.72 -6.54
C LEU A 150 10.12 -14.00 -5.83
N PRO A 151 9.78 -13.99 -4.52
CA PRO A 151 9.21 -15.15 -3.85
C PRO A 151 7.94 -15.67 -4.52
N THR A 152 7.06 -14.78 -5.00
CA THR A 152 5.84 -15.18 -5.71
C THR A 152 6.15 -15.82 -7.05
N MET A 153 7.08 -15.24 -7.84
CA MET A 153 7.41 -15.74 -9.18
C MET A 153 8.14 -17.08 -9.17
N THR A 154 9.04 -17.27 -8.23
CA THR A 154 9.89 -18.46 -8.16
C THR A 154 9.29 -19.57 -7.29
N GLY A 155 8.51 -19.21 -6.27
CA GLY A 155 8.07 -20.11 -5.20
C GLY A 155 9.13 -20.28 -4.09
N TRP A 156 10.31 -19.67 -4.23
CA TRP A 156 11.40 -19.77 -3.27
C TRP A 156 11.16 -18.88 -2.05
N PRO A 157 11.72 -19.25 -0.89
CA PRO A 157 11.58 -18.44 0.32
C PRO A 157 12.36 -17.11 0.20
N PRO A 158 11.91 -16.04 0.87
CA PRO A 158 12.53 -14.70 0.80
C PRO A 158 14.03 -14.69 1.12
N GLN A 159 14.49 -15.57 2.00
CA GLN A 159 15.89 -15.68 2.41
C GLN A 159 16.85 -15.92 1.24
N GLN A 160 16.39 -16.63 0.20
CA GLN A 160 17.16 -16.87 -1.02
C GLN A 160 17.47 -15.58 -1.81
N PHE A 161 16.77 -14.49 -1.54
CA PHE A 161 16.92 -13.22 -2.24
C PHE A 161 17.55 -12.13 -1.35
N SER A 162 17.94 -12.43 -0.10
CA SER A 162 18.50 -11.44 0.83
C SER A 162 19.78 -10.77 0.32
N TRP A 163 20.60 -11.49 -0.46
CA TRP A 163 21.78 -10.96 -1.10
C TRP A 163 21.50 -9.79 -2.05
N LEU A 164 20.30 -9.75 -2.68
CA LEU A 164 19.91 -8.63 -3.56
C LEU A 164 19.89 -7.31 -2.80
N GLN A 165 19.45 -7.32 -1.54
CA GLN A 165 19.42 -6.11 -0.72
C GLN A 165 20.83 -5.57 -0.52
N GLN A 166 21.80 -6.45 -0.27
CA GLN A 166 23.21 -6.07 -0.10
C GLN A 166 23.81 -5.51 -1.40
N VAL A 167 23.56 -6.17 -2.54
CA VAL A 167 24.02 -5.72 -3.87
C VAL A 167 23.42 -4.35 -4.22
N ILE A 168 22.12 -4.15 -4.00
CA ILE A 168 21.45 -2.88 -4.31
C ILE A 168 21.82 -1.78 -3.30
N ALA A 169 22.21 -2.14 -2.06
CA ALA A 169 22.74 -1.19 -1.09
C ALA A 169 24.15 -0.71 -1.45
N ALA A 170 24.95 -1.50 -2.16
CA ALA A 170 26.33 -1.15 -2.55
C ALA A 170 26.38 0.20 -3.30
N PRO A 171 27.35 1.08 -2.95
CA PRO A 171 27.29 2.50 -3.35
C PRO A 171 27.46 2.74 -4.86
N LEU A 172 28.21 1.92 -5.58
CA LEU A 172 28.46 2.10 -7.02
C LEU A 172 27.57 1.21 -7.87
N ILE A 173 27.51 -0.07 -7.57
CA ILE A 173 26.81 -1.09 -8.37
C ILE A 173 25.29 -0.96 -8.17
N GLY A 174 24.84 -0.77 -6.93
CA GLY A 174 23.42 -0.73 -6.59
C GLY A 174 22.63 0.32 -7.35
N PRO A 175 23.05 1.59 -7.38
CA PRO A 175 22.36 2.62 -8.17
C PRO A 175 22.27 2.31 -9.65
N ALA A 176 23.32 1.71 -10.25
CA ALA A 176 23.33 1.36 -11.67
C ALA A 176 22.33 0.25 -11.98
N LEU A 177 22.37 -0.85 -11.22
CA LEU A 177 21.41 -1.96 -11.35
C LEU A 177 19.96 -1.50 -11.11
N TYR A 178 19.76 -0.69 -10.09
CA TYR A 178 18.43 -0.16 -9.78
C TYR A 178 17.90 0.76 -10.89
N ARG A 179 18.77 1.61 -11.48
CA ARG A 179 18.41 2.46 -12.63
C ARG A 179 18.04 1.63 -13.87
N LEU A 180 18.74 0.53 -14.11
CA LEU A 180 18.41 -0.39 -15.21
C LEU A 180 17.04 -1.02 -14.98
N ASN A 181 16.80 -1.56 -13.77
CA ASN A 181 15.54 -2.20 -13.40
C ASN A 181 14.35 -1.21 -13.37
N THR A 182 14.59 0.08 -13.14
CA THR A 182 13.59 1.15 -13.20
C THR A 182 13.63 1.93 -14.51
N SER A 183 14.16 1.34 -15.59
CA SER A 183 14.04 1.89 -16.93
C SER A 183 12.58 1.91 -17.38
N ARG A 184 12.23 2.83 -18.28
CA ARG A 184 10.83 2.96 -18.77
C ARG A 184 10.32 1.67 -19.40
N ALA A 185 11.18 0.96 -20.12
CA ALA A 185 10.82 -0.30 -20.76
C ALA A 185 10.48 -1.37 -19.71
N VAL A 186 11.34 -1.54 -18.70
CA VAL A 186 11.11 -2.51 -17.60
C VAL A 186 9.86 -2.14 -16.80
N LEU A 187 9.71 -0.88 -16.39
CA LEU A 187 8.52 -0.41 -15.68
C LEU A 187 7.24 -0.66 -16.48
N LYS A 188 7.23 -0.29 -17.78
CA LYS A 188 6.07 -0.51 -18.65
C LYS A 188 5.73 -2.00 -18.74
N LEU A 189 6.73 -2.86 -18.91
CA LEU A 189 6.54 -4.32 -18.97
C LEU A 189 5.93 -4.85 -17.66
N MET A 190 6.49 -4.47 -16.51
CA MET A 190 6.04 -4.95 -15.20
C MET A 190 4.65 -4.44 -14.86
N LEU A 191 4.38 -3.15 -15.11
CA LEU A 191 3.06 -2.56 -14.89
C LEU A 191 1.99 -3.22 -15.77
N ARG A 192 2.26 -3.42 -17.05
CA ARG A 192 1.35 -4.10 -17.98
C ARG A 192 1.10 -5.55 -17.57
N ARG A 193 2.11 -6.25 -17.09
CA ARG A 193 2.00 -7.68 -16.76
C ARG A 193 1.26 -7.95 -15.45
N HIS A 194 1.42 -7.08 -14.45
CA HIS A 194 0.98 -7.37 -13.09
C HIS A 194 -0.03 -6.38 -12.51
N VAL A 195 -0.02 -5.13 -12.96
CA VAL A 195 -0.74 -4.04 -12.28
C VAL A 195 -1.95 -3.57 -13.07
N TRP A 196 -1.77 -3.24 -14.35
CA TRP A 196 -2.81 -2.66 -15.21
C TRP A 196 -3.41 -3.68 -16.17
N LEU A 197 -4.74 -3.70 -16.26
CA LEU A 197 -5.47 -4.54 -17.21
C LEU A 197 -5.44 -3.90 -18.60
N ASP A 198 -5.77 -2.61 -18.67
CA ASP A 198 -5.75 -1.83 -19.92
C ASP A 198 -4.34 -1.25 -20.17
N PRO A 199 -3.62 -1.73 -21.19
CA PRO A 199 -2.29 -1.24 -21.52
C PRO A 199 -2.29 0.20 -22.07
N ASP A 200 -3.40 0.71 -22.59
CA ASP A 200 -3.49 2.04 -23.19
C ASP A 200 -3.46 3.14 -22.12
N LEU A 201 -3.85 2.81 -20.88
CA LEU A 201 -3.71 3.67 -19.73
C LEU A 201 -2.24 3.88 -19.30
N LEU A 202 -1.31 3.05 -19.78
CA LEU A 202 0.14 3.19 -19.55
C LEU A 202 0.76 4.17 -20.56
N THR A 203 0.25 5.38 -20.57
CA THR A 203 0.74 6.46 -21.45
C THR A 203 2.22 6.76 -21.20
N PRO A 204 2.95 7.34 -22.17
CA PRO A 204 4.33 7.77 -21.98
C PRO A 204 4.49 8.75 -20.80
N GLN A 205 3.50 9.59 -20.54
CA GLN A 205 3.49 10.50 -19.40
C GLN A 205 3.40 9.72 -18.08
N ARG A 206 2.44 8.81 -17.93
CA ARG A 206 2.30 7.98 -16.74
C ARG A 206 3.56 7.18 -16.44
N ILE A 207 4.18 6.58 -17.46
CA ILE A 207 5.45 5.85 -17.28
C ILE A 207 6.58 6.78 -16.82
N ARG A 208 6.64 8.04 -17.30
CA ARG A 208 7.61 9.03 -16.80
C ARG A 208 7.38 9.37 -15.34
N GLU A 209 6.14 9.61 -14.95
CA GLU A 209 5.75 9.92 -13.56
C GLU A 209 6.12 8.76 -12.62
N GLN A 210 5.80 7.52 -13.00
CA GLN A 210 6.15 6.33 -12.23
C GLN A 210 7.69 6.16 -12.13
N GLN A 211 8.42 6.43 -13.23
CA GLN A 211 9.88 6.39 -13.20
C GLN A 211 10.48 7.46 -12.28
N GLN A 212 9.95 8.68 -12.32
CA GLN A 212 10.39 9.75 -11.43
C GLN A 212 10.19 9.38 -9.96
N LEU A 213 9.06 8.78 -9.63
CA LEU A 213 8.76 8.28 -8.29
C LEU A 213 9.74 7.18 -7.87
N ALA A 214 9.95 6.17 -8.71
CA ALA A 214 10.88 5.07 -8.45
C ALA A 214 12.34 5.53 -8.32
N ARG A 215 12.73 6.64 -8.99
CA ARG A 215 14.11 7.15 -9.02
C ARG A 215 14.41 8.24 -8.00
N ARG A 216 13.51 8.53 -7.09
CA ARG A 216 13.80 9.47 -6.00
C ARG A 216 15.00 8.96 -5.17
N PRO A 217 15.82 9.86 -4.61
CA PRO A 217 16.95 9.47 -3.75
C PRO A 217 16.51 8.50 -2.65
N GLY A 218 17.24 7.42 -2.46
CA GLY A 218 16.94 6.40 -1.44
C GLY A 218 15.85 5.39 -1.81
N ALA A 219 15.09 5.55 -2.89
CA ALA A 219 13.98 4.65 -3.26
C ALA A 219 14.42 3.17 -3.43
N ARG A 220 15.68 2.92 -3.79
CA ARG A 220 16.19 1.57 -4.01
C ARG A 220 16.11 0.66 -2.77
N PHE A 221 16.27 1.21 -1.57
CA PHE A 221 16.36 0.41 -0.34
C PHE A 221 15.04 -0.30 -0.01
N ALA A 222 13.95 0.44 0.09
CA ALA A 222 12.63 -0.14 0.35
C ALA A 222 12.11 -0.94 -0.86
N SER A 223 12.39 -0.48 -2.09
CA SER A 223 11.99 -1.18 -3.31
C SER A 223 12.62 -2.56 -3.44
N VAL A 224 13.93 -2.70 -3.16
CA VAL A 224 14.56 -4.01 -3.21
C VAL A 224 14.07 -4.93 -2.09
N ALA A 225 13.81 -4.39 -0.90
CA ALA A 225 13.21 -5.15 0.19
C ALA A 225 11.83 -5.71 -0.21
N PHE A 226 10.98 -4.90 -0.87
CA PHE A 226 9.72 -5.37 -1.43
C PHE A 226 9.92 -6.47 -2.48
N VAL A 227 10.79 -6.25 -3.46
CA VAL A 227 10.98 -7.18 -4.58
C VAL A 227 11.56 -8.53 -4.10
N SER A 228 12.47 -8.50 -3.14
CA SER A 228 13.14 -9.70 -2.58
C SER A 228 12.33 -10.43 -1.51
N GLY A 229 11.16 -9.90 -1.10
CA GLY A 229 10.36 -10.45 0.00
C GLY A 229 10.83 -10.04 1.40
N GLY A 230 11.75 -9.08 1.51
CA GLY A 230 12.17 -8.54 2.81
C GLY A 230 11.04 -7.79 3.53
N LEU A 231 10.02 -7.34 2.82
CA LEU A 231 8.82 -6.74 3.39
C LEU A 231 7.67 -7.74 3.62
N ASP A 232 7.87 -9.04 3.34
CA ASP A 232 6.81 -10.03 3.48
C ASP A 232 6.38 -10.14 4.95
N PRO A 233 5.12 -9.84 5.28
CA PRO A 233 4.66 -9.80 6.66
C PRO A 233 4.41 -11.18 7.25
N ALA A 234 4.21 -12.18 6.39
CA ALA A 234 3.84 -13.53 6.74
C ALA A 234 5.01 -14.50 6.49
N VAL A 235 5.23 -15.40 7.42
CA VAL A 235 6.20 -16.50 7.26
C VAL A 235 5.67 -17.56 6.32
N ASP A 236 4.36 -17.78 6.33
CA ASP A 236 3.64 -18.72 5.47
C ASP A 236 2.16 -18.33 5.30
N ARG A 237 1.44 -19.08 4.46
CA ARG A 237 0.01 -18.88 4.21
C ARG A 237 -0.84 -19.13 5.47
N ALA A 238 -0.48 -20.11 6.30
CA ALA A 238 -1.24 -20.45 7.49
C ALA A 238 -1.23 -19.29 8.49
N TRP A 239 -0.08 -18.70 8.73
CA TRP A 239 0.05 -17.49 9.55
C TRP A 239 -0.80 -16.34 8.98
N TRP A 240 -0.74 -16.10 7.67
CA TRP A 240 -1.48 -15.03 7.01
C TRP A 240 -3.00 -15.17 7.17
N LEU A 241 -3.52 -16.39 6.95
CA LEU A 241 -4.93 -16.70 7.17
C LEU A 241 -5.33 -16.64 8.65
N GLN A 242 -4.43 -17.01 9.56
CA GLN A 242 -4.65 -16.86 10.99
C GLN A 242 -4.82 -15.40 11.39
N GLN A 243 -4.01 -14.48 10.85
CA GLN A 243 -4.17 -13.07 11.14
C GLN A 243 -5.55 -12.53 10.71
N ALA A 244 -6.08 -12.99 9.58
CA ALA A 244 -7.43 -12.64 9.16
C ALA A 244 -8.51 -13.13 10.15
N ARG A 245 -8.34 -14.31 10.73
CA ARG A 245 -9.26 -14.86 11.74
C ARG A 245 -9.15 -14.17 13.11
N LEU A 246 -8.06 -13.48 13.39
CA LEU A 246 -7.87 -12.69 14.62
C LEU A 246 -8.51 -11.30 14.54
N LEU A 247 -9.06 -10.91 13.39
CA LEU A 247 -9.77 -9.64 13.26
C LEU A 247 -10.99 -9.59 14.17
N GLN A 248 -11.16 -8.46 14.86
CA GLN A 248 -12.31 -8.14 15.70
C GLN A 248 -13.26 -7.14 15.01
N CYS A 249 -13.12 -7.01 13.70
CA CYS A 249 -13.96 -6.20 12.82
C CYS A 249 -14.20 -6.98 11.52
N PRO A 250 -15.24 -6.65 10.75
CA PRO A 250 -15.49 -7.28 9.47
C PRO A 250 -14.33 -7.15 8.49
N LEU A 251 -14.01 -8.26 7.80
CA LEU A 251 -13.07 -8.31 6.69
C LEU A 251 -13.84 -8.31 5.37
N GLN A 252 -13.67 -7.27 4.58
CA GLN A 252 -14.15 -7.20 3.21
C GLN A 252 -12.99 -7.51 2.25
N LEU A 253 -13.15 -8.51 1.41
CA LEU A 253 -12.15 -8.89 0.42
C LEU A 253 -12.59 -8.46 -0.98
N VAL A 254 -11.76 -7.67 -1.65
CA VAL A 254 -11.94 -7.30 -3.06
C VAL A 254 -10.92 -8.06 -3.90
N VAL A 255 -11.41 -9.05 -4.64
CA VAL A 255 -10.60 -9.92 -5.49
C VAL A 255 -10.45 -9.29 -6.87
N ALA A 256 -9.22 -9.21 -7.38
CA ALA A 256 -8.94 -8.76 -8.73
C ALA A 256 -9.24 -9.88 -9.73
N ALA A 257 -10.19 -9.67 -10.65
CA ALA A 257 -10.65 -10.70 -11.58
C ALA A 257 -9.55 -11.24 -12.50
N GLN A 258 -8.61 -10.39 -12.90
CA GLN A 258 -7.48 -10.73 -13.78
C GLN A 258 -6.13 -10.68 -13.03
N ALA A 259 -6.13 -10.93 -11.72
CA ALA A 259 -4.88 -11.08 -10.98
C ALA A 259 -4.02 -12.21 -11.54
N PRO A 260 -2.68 -12.11 -11.45
CA PRO A 260 -1.79 -13.21 -11.81
C PRO A 260 -2.19 -14.50 -11.04
N PRO A 261 -2.11 -15.69 -11.66
CA PRO A 261 -2.68 -16.92 -11.10
C PRO A 261 -2.26 -17.22 -9.66
N ARG A 262 -0.97 -17.03 -9.32
CA ARG A 262 -0.48 -17.27 -7.95
C ARG A 262 -1.07 -16.28 -6.93
N SER A 263 -1.17 -14.99 -7.30
CA SER A 263 -1.80 -13.98 -6.44
C SER A 263 -3.31 -14.24 -6.32
N ARG A 264 -3.96 -14.67 -7.39
CA ARG A 264 -5.38 -15.01 -7.40
C ARG A 264 -5.67 -16.17 -6.45
N SER A 265 -4.87 -17.24 -6.50
CA SER A 265 -4.99 -18.38 -5.57
C SER A 265 -4.85 -17.99 -4.10
N GLU A 266 -4.00 -17.00 -3.78
CA GLU A 266 -3.88 -16.49 -2.42
C GLU A 266 -5.11 -15.68 -1.99
N MET A 267 -5.67 -14.85 -2.89
CA MET A 267 -6.92 -14.13 -2.61
C MET A 267 -8.09 -15.10 -2.40
N GLU A 268 -8.17 -16.16 -3.20
CA GLU A 268 -9.19 -17.20 -3.06
C GLU A 268 -9.04 -17.96 -1.72
N ALA A 269 -7.82 -18.22 -1.27
CA ALA A 269 -7.59 -18.81 0.05
C ALA A 269 -8.03 -17.87 1.19
N LEU A 270 -7.83 -16.54 1.04
CA LEU A 270 -8.26 -15.56 2.04
C LEU A 270 -9.79 -15.41 2.08
N SER A 271 -10.49 -15.68 0.99
CA SER A 271 -11.95 -15.55 0.93
C SER A 271 -12.68 -16.40 1.97
N ALA A 272 -12.09 -17.51 2.38
CA ALA A 272 -12.64 -18.36 3.44
C ALA A 272 -12.62 -17.72 4.85
N ALA A 273 -11.86 -16.64 5.04
CA ALA A 273 -11.78 -15.89 6.29
C ALA A 273 -12.43 -14.50 6.19
N ALA A 274 -13.01 -14.14 5.03
CA ALA A 274 -13.64 -12.84 4.80
C ALA A 274 -15.15 -12.91 5.07
N ASP A 275 -15.69 -11.88 5.70
CA ASP A 275 -17.13 -11.72 5.94
C ASP A 275 -17.87 -11.35 4.65
N GLN A 276 -17.20 -10.62 3.77
CA GLN A 276 -17.75 -10.23 2.48
C GLN A 276 -16.66 -10.35 1.40
N VAL A 277 -17.04 -10.92 0.25
CA VAL A 277 -16.15 -11.06 -0.91
C VAL A 277 -16.81 -10.41 -2.12
N SER A 278 -16.07 -9.53 -2.79
CA SER A 278 -16.45 -8.97 -4.08
C SER A 278 -15.38 -9.20 -5.12
N VAL A 279 -15.77 -9.28 -6.37
CA VAL A 279 -14.86 -9.44 -7.52
C VAL A 279 -14.95 -8.19 -8.39
N VAL A 280 -13.82 -7.53 -8.58
CA VAL A 280 -13.71 -6.32 -9.40
C VAL A 280 -12.82 -6.59 -10.60
N PRO A 281 -13.18 -6.10 -11.81
CA PRO A 281 -12.27 -6.14 -12.95
C PRO A 281 -10.91 -5.55 -12.61
N GLY A 282 -9.86 -6.05 -13.23
CA GLY A 282 -8.51 -5.50 -13.08
C GLY A 282 -7.49 -6.50 -12.57
N ARG A 283 -6.24 -6.06 -12.52
CA ARG A 283 -5.09 -6.75 -11.95
C ARG A 283 -4.77 -6.23 -10.56
N LEU A 284 -3.53 -6.38 -10.08
CA LEU A 284 -3.14 -5.95 -8.72
C LEU A 284 -3.28 -4.44 -8.49
N GLY A 285 -3.38 -3.63 -9.55
CA GLY A 285 -3.63 -2.19 -9.49
C GLY A 285 -5.09 -1.78 -9.66
N LEU A 286 -6.06 -2.66 -9.44
CA LEU A 286 -7.49 -2.38 -9.67
C LEU A 286 -7.99 -1.09 -8.99
N HIS A 287 -7.45 -0.74 -7.82
CA HIS A 287 -7.80 0.49 -7.10
C HIS A 287 -7.39 1.77 -7.85
N GLN A 288 -6.38 1.68 -8.73
CA GLN A 288 -5.94 2.78 -9.60
C GLN A 288 -6.76 2.84 -10.90
N GLU A 289 -7.09 1.68 -11.45
CA GLU A 289 -7.78 1.57 -12.74
C GLU A 289 -9.30 1.65 -12.59
N PHE A 290 -9.84 0.94 -11.61
CA PHE A 290 -11.28 0.84 -11.32
C PHE A 290 -11.67 1.49 -9.99
N GLY A 291 -10.91 2.49 -9.53
CA GLY A 291 -11.12 3.14 -8.24
C GLY A 291 -12.52 3.75 -8.05
N ALA A 292 -13.14 4.24 -9.12
CA ALA A 292 -14.50 4.76 -9.06
C ALA A 292 -15.55 3.64 -8.86
N LEU A 293 -15.36 2.49 -9.46
CA LEU A 293 -16.21 1.31 -9.25
C LEU A 293 -16.04 0.79 -7.82
N LEU A 294 -14.80 0.66 -7.37
CA LEU A 294 -14.46 0.25 -6.00
C LEU A 294 -15.12 1.19 -4.98
N ALA A 295 -15.03 2.52 -5.18
CA ALA A 295 -15.64 3.50 -4.29
C ALA A 295 -17.16 3.28 -4.15
N ARG A 296 -17.88 3.09 -5.26
CA ARG A 296 -19.33 2.85 -5.24
C ARG A 296 -19.68 1.60 -4.46
N GLN A 297 -19.00 0.48 -4.73
CA GLN A 297 -19.25 -0.78 -4.03
C GLN A 297 -19.02 -0.65 -2.52
N LEU A 298 -17.94 0.03 -2.11
CA LEU A 298 -17.63 0.20 -0.69
C LEU A 298 -18.62 1.15 0.01
N LEU A 299 -19.12 2.18 -0.68
CA LEU A 299 -20.16 3.05 -0.14
C LEU A 299 -21.49 2.32 0.06
N GLU A 300 -21.88 1.46 -0.89
CA GLU A 300 -23.06 0.61 -0.80
C GLU A 300 -22.97 -0.41 0.34
N ASN A 301 -21.81 -1.05 0.48
CA ASN A 301 -21.57 -2.04 1.55
C ASN A 301 -21.64 -1.43 2.96
N VAL A 302 -21.11 -0.21 3.15
CA VAL A 302 -21.17 0.47 4.45
C VAL A 302 -22.59 0.87 4.78
N ALA A 303 -23.39 1.33 3.82
CA ALA A 303 -24.80 1.67 4.04
C ALA A 303 -25.67 0.45 4.44
N ALA A 304 -25.20 -0.77 4.20
CA ALA A 304 -25.87 -2.00 4.59
C ALA A 304 -25.47 -2.48 6.03
N ILE A 305 -24.45 -1.85 6.62
CA ILE A 305 -23.92 -2.21 7.96
C ILE A 305 -24.30 -1.14 9.02
N ASP A 306 -24.60 0.09 8.60
CA ASP A 306 -25.11 1.19 9.43
C ASP A 306 -26.63 1.09 9.56
#